data_9dce66e3e2841507b54cffe536be32c3
#
_entry.id   9dce66e3e2841507b54cffe536be32c3
#
_cell.length_a   1.000
_cell.length_b   1.000
_cell.length_c   1.000
_cell.angle_alpha   90.00
_cell.angle_beta   90.00
_cell.angle_gamma   90.00
#
_symmetry.space_group_name_H-M   'P 1'
#
loop_
_entity.id
_entity.type
_entity.pdbx_description
1 polymer ?
#
loop_
_entity_poly.entity_id
_entity_poly.type
_entity_poly.pdbx_seq_one_letter_code
_entity_poly.pdbx_strand_id
1 'polypeptide(L)'
;PNFPKSEICLTSVRTEVFHGFIFVNFDDDAAPMDDWFPGVREELGAFVPQIDQLAPLEWVEIPEKCNWKVSIENYSECYHCSTNHKTFATGVIKPETYDIQAQGYCLRHTTECQNLDQMTYPIDLDRNDFAGSYSSWFLWPTFSFQVYPGNRLNTYHWRPHGVDDCTVWRGWYSIDGEEDSVVRQLAV
;
A
#
# COMPACT_ATOMS: atom_id res chain seq x y z
N PRO A 1 18.46 -11.64 47.13
CA PRO A 1 18.03 -12.60 46.11
C PRO A 1 18.70 -12.20 44.80
N ASN A 2 19.54 -13.09 44.28
CA ASN A 2 20.14 -12.87 42.96
C ASN A 2 19.08 -13.14 41.88
N PHE A 3 18.50 -12.11 41.34
CA PHE A 3 17.60 -12.21 40.21
C PHE A 3 18.44 -12.46 38.92
N PRO A 4 18.22 -13.58 38.21
CA PRO A 4 19.06 -13.96 37.06
C PRO A 4 18.72 -13.10 35.83
N LYS A 5 19.14 -11.85 35.82
CA LYS A 5 18.85 -10.88 34.74
C LYS A 5 19.32 -11.36 33.36
N SER A 6 20.37 -12.17 33.32
CA SER A 6 20.92 -12.72 32.07
C SER A 6 20.09 -13.85 31.47
N GLU A 7 19.18 -14.43 32.26
CA GLU A 7 18.32 -15.54 31.82
C GLU A 7 16.90 -15.08 31.43
N ILE A 8 16.60 -13.79 31.66
CA ILE A 8 15.29 -13.19 31.37
C ILE A 8 15.45 -12.18 30.24
N CYS A 9 15.12 -12.61 29.05
CA CYS A 9 15.05 -11.77 27.85
C CYS A 9 13.67 -11.93 27.19
N LEU A 10 13.27 -10.92 26.43
CA LEU A 10 12.13 -11.03 25.55
C LEU A 10 12.48 -11.99 24.40
N THR A 11 11.50 -12.70 23.90
CA THR A 11 11.66 -13.46 22.66
C THR A 11 12.00 -12.51 21.54
N SER A 12 13.06 -12.80 20.80
CA SER A 12 13.39 -12.04 19.60
C SER A 12 12.35 -12.27 18.51
N VAL A 13 12.12 -11.24 17.73
CA VAL A 13 11.26 -11.30 16.53
C VAL A 13 12.07 -10.78 15.36
N ARG A 14 12.10 -11.54 14.28
CA ARG A 14 12.72 -11.10 13.04
C ARG A 14 12.06 -9.83 12.54
N THR A 15 12.84 -8.81 12.28
CA THR A 15 12.38 -7.50 11.86
C THR A 15 13.13 -7.07 10.61
N GLU A 16 12.41 -6.55 9.64
CA GLU A 16 12.98 -6.03 8.41
C GLU A 16 12.37 -4.66 8.08
N VAL A 17 13.20 -3.72 7.60
CA VAL A 17 12.76 -2.39 7.19
C VAL A 17 12.67 -2.33 5.66
N PHE A 18 11.51 -1.95 5.16
CA PHE A 18 11.22 -1.83 3.75
C PHE A 18 10.69 -0.42 3.46
N HIS A 19 11.53 0.47 2.90
CA HIS A 19 11.23 1.88 2.68
C HIS A 19 10.66 2.61 3.92
N GLY A 20 11.27 2.37 5.09
CA GLY A 20 10.81 2.97 6.36
C GLY A 20 9.65 2.24 7.04
N PHE A 21 8.99 1.30 6.36
CA PHE A 21 7.98 0.43 6.95
C PHE A 21 8.64 -0.74 7.68
N ILE A 22 8.20 -1.01 8.90
CA ILE A 22 8.75 -2.08 9.74
C ILE A 22 7.85 -3.30 9.60
N PHE A 23 8.40 -4.38 9.06
CA PHE A 23 7.77 -5.68 8.96
C PHE A 23 8.36 -6.63 10.00
N VAL A 24 7.53 -7.49 10.55
CA VAL A 24 7.94 -8.50 11.52
C VAL A 24 7.51 -9.90 11.06
N ASN A 25 8.34 -10.88 11.37
CA ASN A 25 8.04 -12.29 11.11
C ASN A 25 8.39 -13.12 12.35
N PHE A 26 7.47 -14.02 12.75
CA PHE A 26 7.69 -14.94 13.87
C PHE A 26 8.48 -16.19 13.49
N ASP A 27 8.76 -16.37 12.20
CA ASP A 27 9.68 -17.39 11.71
C ASP A 27 11.09 -16.81 11.62
N ASP A 28 11.97 -17.28 12.50
CA ASP A 28 13.35 -16.83 12.57
C ASP A 28 14.15 -17.17 11.29
N ASP A 29 13.72 -18.22 10.57
CA ASP A 29 14.33 -18.71 9.34
C ASP A 29 13.68 -18.15 8.07
N ALA A 30 12.72 -17.22 8.20
CA ALA A 30 12.07 -16.61 7.04
C ALA A 30 13.09 -15.97 6.09
N ALA A 31 12.91 -16.16 4.79
CA ALA A 31 13.70 -15.50 3.77
C ALA A 31 13.55 -13.96 3.85
N PRO A 32 14.51 -13.17 3.34
CA PRO A 32 14.37 -11.74 3.20
C PRO A 32 13.12 -11.31 2.41
N MET A 33 12.58 -10.13 2.69
CA MET A 33 11.41 -9.62 1.96
C MET A 33 11.67 -9.50 0.45
N ASP A 34 12.87 -9.16 0.04
CA ASP A 34 13.21 -9.03 -1.38
C ASP A 34 13.17 -10.38 -2.13
N ASP A 35 13.34 -11.50 -1.42
CA ASP A 35 13.16 -12.85 -1.99
C ASP A 35 11.67 -13.22 -2.12
N TRP A 36 10.83 -12.77 -1.17
CA TRP A 36 9.38 -12.98 -1.21
C TRP A 36 8.69 -12.06 -2.23
N PHE A 37 9.20 -10.83 -2.36
CA PHE A 37 8.62 -9.77 -3.17
C PHE A 37 9.66 -9.18 -4.13
N PRO A 38 10.20 -9.99 -5.07
CA PRO A 38 11.29 -9.56 -5.93
C PRO A 38 10.90 -8.35 -6.77
N GLY A 39 11.79 -7.34 -6.83
CA GLY A 39 11.63 -6.12 -7.62
C GLY A 39 10.70 -5.05 -7.03
N VAL A 40 9.92 -5.38 -5.99
CA VAL A 40 8.94 -4.42 -5.43
C VAL A 40 9.64 -3.22 -4.79
N ARG A 41 10.79 -3.42 -4.15
CA ARG A 41 11.55 -2.33 -3.53
C ARG A 41 11.99 -1.30 -4.56
N GLU A 42 12.58 -1.75 -5.64
CA GLU A 42 13.06 -0.91 -6.72
C GLU A 42 11.91 -0.20 -7.44
N GLU A 43 10.85 -0.92 -7.74
CA GLU A 43 9.68 -0.36 -8.40
C GLU A 43 9.01 0.70 -7.53
N LEU A 44 8.75 0.41 -6.26
CA LEU A 44 8.13 1.36 -5.35
C LEU A 44 8.97 2.64 -5.20
N GLY A 45 10.31 2.50 -5.10
CA GLY A 45 11.23 3.63 -5.10
C GLY A 45 11.20 4.45 -6.40
N ALA A 46 11.03 3.79 -7.55
CA ALA A 46 10.89 4.48 -8.83
C ALA A 46 9.55 5.23 -8.95
N PHE A 47 8.46 4.63 -8.48
CA PHE A 47 7.14 5.28 -8.43
C PHE A 47 7.06 6.40 -7.42
N VAL A 48 7.79 6.32 -6.31
CA VAL A 48 7.77 7.30 -5.22
C VAL A 48 9.20 7.71 -4.87
N PRO A 49 9.86 8.54 -5.70
CA PRO A 49 11.27 8.94 -5.49
C PRO A 49 11.54 9.61 -4.14
N GLN A 50 10.51 10.21 -3.53
CA GLN A 50 10.56 10.89 -2.24
C GLN A 50 10.22 9.95 -1.06
N ILE A 51 10.16 8.63 -1.25
CA ILE A 51 9.62 7.69 -0.25
C ILE A 51 10.31 7.80 1.11
N ASP A 52 11.61 8.06 1.14
CA ASP A 52 12.38 8.20 2.37
C ASP A 52 12.14 9.53 3.12
N GLN A 53 11.38 10.47 2.50
CA GLN A 53 11.01 11.75 3.09
C GLN A 53 9.56 11.75 3.57
N LEU A 54 8.82 10.68 3.31
CA LEU A 54 7.41 10.59 3.66
C LEU A 54 7.24 10.34 5.16
N ALA A 55 6.29 11.05 5.75
CA ALA A 55 5.80 10.84 7.10
C ALA A 55 4.34 10.40 7.08
N PRO A 56 3.88 9.61 8.06
CA PRO A 56 2.47 9.27 8.19
C PRO A 56 1.65 10.55 8.41
N LEU A 57 0.60 10.72 7.61
CA LEU A 57 -0.30 11.86 7.72
C LEU A 57 -1.59 11.49 8.44
N GLU A 58 -2.25 10.44 8.00
CA GLU A 58 -3.54 10.01 8.52
C GLU A 58 -3.71 8.50 8.39
N TRP A 59 -4.46 7.93 9.33
CA TRP A 59 -4.87 6.54 9.32
C TRP A 59 -6.39 6.45 9.45
N VAL A 60 -7.02 5.67 8.59
CA VAL A 60 -8.45 5.40 8.63
C VAL A 60 -8.65 3.92 8.86
N GLU A 61 -9.50 3.58 9.82
CA GLU A 61 -9.94 2.21 10.09
C GLU A 61 -11.29 1.96 9.42
N ILE A 62 -11.34 0.94 8.59
CA ILE A 62 -12.54 0.56 7.84
C ILE A 62 -12.96 -0.84 8.34
N PRO A 63 -13.93 -0.94 9.26
CA PRO A 63 -14.42 -2.23 9.71
C PRO A 63 -15.27 -2.90 8.62
N GLU A 64 -15.00 -4.18 8.36
CA GLU A 64 -15.68 -4.97 7.35
C GLU A 64 -16.27 -6.25 7.96
N LYS A 65 -17.53 -6.53 7.66
CA LYS A 65 -18.25 -7.74 8.12
C LYS A 65 -18.10 -8.85 7.08
N CYS A 66 -16.87 -9.26 6.83
CA CYS A 66 -16.54 -10.36 5.94
C CYS A 66 -15.21 -11.00 6.35
N ASN A 67 -14.92 -12.15 5.74
CA ASN A 67 -13.59 -12.74 5.85
C ASN A 67 -12.57 -11.84 5.15
N TRP A 68 -11.42 -11.61 5.80
CA TRP A 68 -10.35 -10.78 5.26
C TRP A 68 -9.88 -11.20 3.86
N LYS A 69 -9.96 -12.48 3.51
CA LYS A 69 -9.59 -12.99 2.17
C LYS A 69 -10.56 -12.50 1.11
N VAL A 70 -11.87 -12.43 1.44
CA VAL A 70 -12.89 -11.89 0.51
C VAL A 70 -12.65 -10.40 0.23
N SER A 71 -12.28 -9.64 1.26
CA SER A 71 -11.90 -8.23 1.08
C SER A 71 -10.67 -8.08 0.18
N ILE A 72 -9.64 -8.91 0.41
CA ILE A 72 -8.43 -8.91 -0.43
C ILE A 72 -8.73 -9.37 -1.86
N GLU A 73 -9.54 -10.39 -2.06
CA GLU A 73 -9.94 -10.84 -3.39
C GLU A 73 -10.66 -9.73 -4.16
N ASN A 74 -11.55 -9.00 -3.48
CA ASN A 74 -12.22 -7.83 -4.07
C ASN A 74 -11.23 -6.69 -4.37
N TYR A 75 -10.26 -6.43 -3.48
CA TYR A 75 -9.20 -5.45 -3.71
C TYR A 75 -8.29 -5.84 -4.89
N SER A 76 -8.04 -7.13 -5.07
CA SER A 76 -7.05 -7.67 -6.01
C SER A 76 -7.58 -7.84 -7.44
N GLU A 77 -8.75 -7.31 -7.75
CA GLU A 77 -9.33 -7.27 -9.11
C GLU A 77 -10.00 -5.90 -9.34
N CYS A 78 -10.31 -5.57 -10.59
CA CYS A 78 -11.01 -4.33 -10.93
C CYS A 78 -12.29 -4.60 -11.77
N TYR A 79 -12.80 -5.82 -11.74
CA TYR A 79 -14.04 -6.18 -12.44
C TYR A 79 -15.25 -5.38 -11.93
N HIS A 80 -15.29 -5.11 -10.62
CA HIS A 80 -16.34 -4.30 -9.99
C HIS A 80 -16.13 -2.78 -10.14
N CYS A 81 -14.92 -2.33 -10.54
CA CYS A 81 -14.56 -0.90 -10.52
C CYS A 81 -15.52 -0.04 -11.34
N SER A 82 -15.94 -0.49 -12.53
CA SER A 82 -16.83 0.26 -13.41
C SER A 82 -18.23 0.47 -12.83
N THR A 83 -18.65 -0.37 -11.90
CA THR A 83 -19.97 -0.31 -11.25
C THR A 83 -19.92 0.37 -9.90
N ASN A 84 -18.92 0.07 -9.08
CA ASN A 84 -18.85 0.50 -7.68
C ASN A 84 -17.96 1.73 -7.49
N HIS A 85 -16.87 1.84 -8.26
CA HIS A 85 -15.89 2.93 -8.17
C HIS A 85 -15.88 3.78 -9.45
N LYS A 86 -17.04 4.31 -9.84
CA LYS A 86 -17.21 5.04 -11.11
C LYS A 86 -16.21 6.16 -11.26
N THR A 87 -15.98 6.97 -10.22
CA THR A 87 -15.01 8.07 -10.26
C THR A 87 -13.60 7.56 -10.52
N PHE A 88 -13.21 6.45 -9.91
CA PHE A 88 -11.91 5.83 -10.14
C PHE A 88 -11.82 5.24 -11.56
N ALA A 89 -12.80 4.43 -11.96
CA ALA A 89 -12.77 3.69 -13.21
C ALA A 89 -12.93 4.57 -14.46
N THR A 90 -13.67 5.67 -14.37
CA THR A 90 -13.90 6.56 -15.52
C THR A 90 -13.20 7.91 -15.38
N GLY A 91 -12.82 8.30 -14.17
CA GLY A 91 -12.21 9.58 -13.87
C GLY A 91 -10.68 9.51 -13.74
N VAL A 92 -10.14 8.44 -13.20
CA VAL A 92 -8.71 8.34 -12.88
C VAL A 92 -7.97 7.38 -13.80
N ILE A 93 -8.38 6.11 -13.85
CA ILE A 93 -7.67 5.08 -14.60
C ILE A 93 -8.18 4.96 -16.05
N LYS A 94 -7.36 4.33 -16.89
CA LYS A 94 -7.74 3.84 -18.22
C LYS A 94 -7.98 2.33 -18.12
N PRO A 95 -9.22 1.85 -17.98
CA PRO A 95 -9.50 0.43 -17.72
C PRO A 95 -8.92 -0.53 -18.74
N GLU A 96 -8.78 -0.09 -20.00
CA GLU A 96 -8.21 -0.88 -21.10
C GLU A 96 -6.70 -1.11 -20.96
N THR A 97 -6.01 -0.35 -20.10
CA THR A 97 -4.58 -0.51 -19.82
C THR A 97 -4.31 -1.21 -18.48
N TYR A 98 -5.38 -1.63 -17.79
CA TYR A 98 -5.26 -2.25 -16.48
C TYR A 98 -4.62 -3.64 -16.61
N ASP A 99 -3.47 -3.80 -15.99
CA ASP A 99 -2.68 -5.03 -16.01
C ASP A 99 -2.45 -5.57 -14.59
N ILE A 100 -2.53 -6.88 -14.44
CA ILE A 100 -2.32 -7.58 -13.16
C ILE A 100 -1.28 -8.66 -13.38
N GLN A 101 -0.20 -8.59 -12.61
CA GLN A 101 0.91 -9.55 -12.67
C GLN A 101 1.20 -10.13 -11.30
N ALA A 102 1.40 -11.45 -11.24
CA ALA A 102 1.86 -12.13 -10.04
C ALA A 102 3.37 -12.35 -10.12
N GLN A 103 4.12 -11.94 -9.11
CA GLN A 103 5.55 -12.13 -9.00
C GLN A 103 5.94 -12.48 -7.56
N GLY A 104 6.44 -13.69 -7.35
CA GLY A 104 6.63 -14.21 -6.00
C GLY A 104 5.31 -14.24 -5.24
N TYR A 105 5.29 -13.61 -4.07
CA TYR A 105 4.08 -13.45 -3.27
C TYR A 105 3.48 -12.04 -3.38
N CYS A 106 3.84 -11.31 -4.43
CA CYS A 106 3.28 -10.02 -4.78
C CYS A 106 2.27 -10.14 -5.92
N LEU A 107 1.15 -9.44 -5.80
CA LEU A 107 0.25 -9.17 -6.91
C LEU A 107 0.36 -7.68 -7.25
N ARG A 108 0.90 -7.39 -8.43
CA ARG A 108 1.15 -6.05 -8.93
C ARG A 108 0.04 -5.63 -9.87
N HIS A 109 -0.51 -4.46 -9.66
CA HIS A 109 -1.49 -3.83 -10.54
C HIS A 109 -0.88 -2.55 -11.11
N THR A 110 -1.04 -2.33 -12.40
CA THR A 110 -0.63 -1.09 -13.06
C THR A 110 -1.67 -0.65 -14.05
N THR A 111 -1.83 0.66 -14.22
CA THR A 111 -2.65 1.23 -15.28
C THR A 111 -2.18 2.65 -15.58
N GLU A 112 -2.36 3.08 -16.82
CA GLU A 112 -2.28 4.49 -17.16
C GLU A 112 -3.45 5.25 -16.54
N CYS A 113 -3.25 6.54 -16.31
CA CYS A 113 -4.31 7.42 -15.81
C CYS A 113 -4.74 8.41 -16.88
N GLN A 114 -5.94 8.95 -16.68
CA GLN A 114 -6.58 9.93 -17.55
C GLN A 114 -7.07 11.13 -16.73
N ASN A 115 -7.50 12.20 -17.39
CA ASN A 115 -8.06 13.40 -16.76
C ASN A 115 -7.14 13.98 -15.65
N LEU A 116 -5.84 13.89 -15.85
CA LEU A 116 -4.85 14.34 -14.85
C LEU A 116 -4.95 15.84 -14.54
N ASP A 117 -5.45 16.61 -15.51
CA ASP A 117 -5.75 18.05 -15.39
C ASP A 117 -7.02 18.36 -14.58
N GLN A 118 -7.86 17.35 -14.33
CA GLN A 118 -9.11 17.45 -13.56
C GLN A 118 -9.01 16.87 -12.16
N MET A 119 -7.82 16.43 -11.76
CA MET A 119 -7.61 15.92 -10.41
C MET A 119 -7.81 17.02 -9.38
N THR A 120 -8.31 16.64 -8.20
CA THR A 120 -8.59 17.59 -7.10
C THR A 120 -7.31 18.14 -6.45
N TYR A 121 -6.15 17.67 -6.87
CA TYR A 121 -4.84 18.06 -6.40
C TYR A 121 -3.86 18.25 -7.57
N PRO A 122 -2.86 19.11 -7.42
CA PRO A 122 -1.86 19.34 -8.46
C PRO A 122 -0.96 18.12 -8.64
N ILE A 123 -0.66 17.80 -9.89
CA ILE A 123 0.26 16.73 -10.28
C ILE A 123 1.43 17.35 -11.03
N ASP A 124 2.64 17.10 -10.56
CA ASP A 124 3.86 17.44 -11.27
C ASP A 124 4.25 16.24 -12.16
N LEU A 125 3.85 16.31 -13.42
CA LEU A 125 4.12 15.25 -14.40
C LEU A 125 5.60 15.18 -14.82
N ASP A 126 6.37 16.24 -14.60
CA ASP A 126 7.79 16.27 -14.92
C ASP A 126 8.66 15.63 -13.81
N ARG A 127 8.07 15.26 -12.68
CA ARG A 127 8.80 14.67 -11.55
C ARG A 127 9.49 13.35 -11.90
N ASN A 128 8.79 12.44 -12.56
CA ASN A 128 9.32 11.20 -13.12
C ASN A 128 8.34 10.57 -14.12
N ASP A 129 8.77 9.49 -14.79
CA ASP A 129 7.98 8.78 -15.81
C ASP A 129 6.69 8.14 -15.27
N PHE A 130 6.57 7.98 -13.96
CA PHE A 130 5.42 7.35 -13.30
C PHE A 130 4.43 8.34 -12.68
N ALA A 131 4.73 9.65 -12.73
CA ALA A 131 3.91 10.66 -12.06
C ALA A 131 2.45 10.69 -12.54
N GLY A 132 2.17 10.26 -13.76
CA GLY A 132 0.83 10.15 -14.32
C GLY A 132 0.19 8.76 -14.22
N SER A 133 0.79 7.83 -13.47
CA SER A 133 0.36 6.43 -13.42
C SER A 133 -0.23 6.05 -12.06
N TYR A 134 -1.02 4.98 -12.07
CA TYR A 134 -1.46 4.28 -10.88
C TYR A 134 -0.78 2.93 -10.79
N SER A 135 -0.36 2.54 -9.60
CA SER A 135 0.11 1.19 -9.33
C SER A 135 -0.23 0.76 -7.91
N SER A 136 -0.37 -0.55 -7.70
CA SER A 136 -0.40 -1.12 -6.36
C SER A 136 0.35 -2.45 -6.32
N TRP A 137 0.91 -2.74 -5.16
CA TRP A 137 1.63 -3.98 -4.86
C TRP A 137 1.00 -4.61 -3.63
N PHE A 138 0.19 -5.64 -3.85
CA PHE A 138 -0.33 -6.45 -2.75
C PHE A 138 0.73 -7.46 -2.33
N LEU A 139 1.21 -7.34 -1.11
CA LEU A 139 2.17 -8.23 -0.47
C LEU A 139 1.41 -9.25 0.38
N TRP A 140 1.42 -10.49 -0.04
CA TRP A 140 0.79 -11.56 0.73
C TRP A 140 1.39 -11.66 2.14
N PRO A 141 0.59 -11.83 3.22
CA PRO A 141 -0.84 -12.14 3.15
C PRO A 141 -1.78 -10.93 3.30
N THR A 142 -1.36 -9.77 3.81
CA THR A 142 -2.33 -8.78 4.33
C THR A 142 -1.91 -7.33 4.15
N PHE A 143 -0.94 -7.03 3.32
CA PHE A 143 -0.46 -5.67 3.17
C PHE A 143 -0.42 -5.23 1.70
N SER A 144 -0.66 -3.96 1.44
CA SER A 144 -0.48 -3.39 0.10
C SER A 144 0.05 -1.97 0.14
N PHE A 145 0.99 -1.69 -0.75
CA PHE A 145 1.32 -0.33 -1.18
C PHE A 145 0.45 0.04 -2.37
N GLN A 146 0.04 1.31 -2.44
CA GLN A 146 -0.72 1.84 -3.55
C GLN A 146 -0.26 3.26 -3.86
N VAL A 147 -0.05 3.56 -5.13
CA VAL A 147 0.39 4.87 -5.60
C VAL A 147 -0.60 5.43 -6.60
N TYR A 148 -1.12 6.61 -6.29
CA TYR A 148 -1.95 7.42 -7.19
C TYR A 148 -1.10 8.40 -7.99
N PRO A 149 -1.64 8.98 -9.09
CA PRO A 149 -0.98 10.04 -9.83
C PRO A 149 -0.42 11.14 -8.92
N GLY A 150 0.71 11.71 -9.31
CA GLY A 150 1.49 12.65 -8.47
C GLY A 150 2.35 11.97 -7.43
N ASN A 151 2.66 10.66 -7.62
CA ASN A 151 3.49 9.85 -6.71
C ASN A 151 2.93 9.80 -5.27
N ARG A 152 1.59 9.76 -5.13
CA ARG A 152 0.90 9.79 -3.84
C ARG A 152 0.76 8.39 -3.28
N LEU A 153 1.51 8.12 -2.20
CA LEU A 153 1.54 6.82 -1.53
C LEU A 153 0.42 6.68 -0.51
N ASN A 154 -0.25 5.56 -0.54
CA ASN A 154 -1.04 5.06 0.58
C ASN A 154 -0.78 3.56 0.80
N THR A 155 -1.26 3.03 1.91
CA THR A 155 -1.13 1.62 2.27
C THR A 155 -2.46 1.06 2.73
N TYR A 156 -2.62 -0.23 2.54
CA TYR A 156 -3.70 -1.02 3.12
C TYR A 156 -3.10 -2.14 3.97
N HIS A 157 -3.66 -2.34 5.14
CA HIS A 157 -3.30 -3.45 6.01
C HIS A 157 -4.58 -4.11 6.52
N TRP A 158 -4.85 -5.33 6.07
CA TRP A 158 -5.98 -6.15 6.52
C TRP A 158 -5.65 -6.81 7.84
N ARG A 159 -6.50 -6.58 8.83
CA ARG A 159 -6.36 -7.13 10.19
C ARG A 159 -7.53 -8.06 10.48
N PRO A 160 -7.34 -9.38 10.40
CA PRO A 160 -8.36 -10.35 10.74
C PRO A 160 -8.71 -10.30 12.23
N HIS A 161 -9.99 -10.35 12.56
CA HIS A 161 -10.47 -10.49 13.94
C HIS A 161 -11.20 -11.82 14.14
N GLY A 162 -11.71 -12.41 13.05
CA GLY A 162 -12.42 -13.68 13.05
C GLY A 162 -12.67 -14.18 11.63
N VAL A 163 -13.57 -15.15 11.50
CA VAL A 163 -13.91 -15.73 10.20
C VAL A 163 -14.69 -14.73 9.33
N ASP A 164 -15.56 -13.94 9.94
CA ASP A 164 -16.47 -13.03 9.26
C ASP A 164 -16.26 -11.56 9.67
N ASP A 165 -15.06 -11.24 10.16
CA ASP A 165 -14.77 -9.90 10.68
C ASP A 165 -13.30 -9.53 10.45
N CYS A 166 -13.08 -8.40 9.82
CA CYS A 166 -11.75 -7.80 9.66
C CYS A 166 -11.83 -6.27 9.70
N THR A 167 -10.68 -5.64 9.86
CA THR A 167 -10.54 -4.19 9.70
C THR A 167 -9.45 -3.92 8.68
N VAL A 168 -9.73 -3.05 7.74
CA VAL A 168 -8.72 -2.51 6.81
C VAL A 168 -8.18 -1.21 7.39
N TRP A 169 -6.90 -1.16 7.64
CA TRP A 169 -6.19 0.06 8.01
C TRP A 169 -5.63 0.68 6.74
N ARG A 170 -6.11 1.87 6.43
CA ARG A 170 -5.64 2.65 5.28
C ARG A 170 -4.79 3.80 5.78
N GLY A 171 -3.52 3.83 5.38
CA GLY A 171 -2.57 4.88 5.76
C GLY A 171 -2.26 5.79 4.60
N TRP A 172 -2.15 7.09 4.87
CA TRP A 172 -1.73 8.12 3.92
C TRP A 172 -0.42 8.75 4.36
N TYR A 173 0.41 9.12 3.40
CA TYR A 173 1.74 9.64 3.65
C TYR A 173 1.98 10.90 2.82
N SER A 174 2.68 11.87 3.42
CA SER A 174 3.10 13.09 2.75
C SER A 174 4.49 13.51 3.20
N ILE A 175 5.10 14.44 2.48
CA ILE A 175 6.32 15.10 2.92
C ILE A 175 5.92 16.12 4.00
N ASP A 176 6.68 16.20 5.11
CA ASP A 176 6.46 17.18 6.17
C ASP A 176 6.39 18.60 5.60
N GLY A 177 5.29 19.29 5.88
CA GLY A 177 5.02 20.67 5.42
C GLY A 177 4.37 20.80 4.05
N GLU A 178 4.11 19.71 3.31
CA GLU A 178 3.19 19.76 2.17
C GLU A 178 1.75 19.97 2.68
N GLU A 179 0.95 20.78 1.94
CA GLU A 179 -0.42 21.06 2.33
C GLU A 179 -1.26 19.79 2.43
N ASP A 180 -1.67 19.48 3.64
CA ASP A 180 -2.46 18.30 4.02
C ASP A 180 -3.86 18.24 3.37
N SER A 181 -4.35 19.37 2.84
CA SER A 181 -5.70 19.47 2.28
C SER A 181 -5.99 18.49 1.16
N VAL A 182 -4.97 18.16 0.38
CA VAL A 182 -5.09 17.26 -0.78
C VAL A 182 -5.22 15.81 -0.36
N VAL A 183 -4.38 15.37 0.58
CA VAL A 183 -4.38 13.98 1.03
C VAL A 183 -5.64 13.68 1.83
N ARG A 184 -6.15 14.64 2.62
CA ARG A 184 -7.42 14.51 3.34
C ARG A 184 -8.62 14.36 2.41
N GLN A 185 -8.58 14.95 1.21
CA GLN A 185 -9.64 14.77 0.20
C GLN A 185 -9.62 13.38 -0.44
N LEU A 186 -8.47 12.71 -0.44
CA LEU A 186 -8.33 11.35 -0.96
C LEU A 186 -8.66 10.27 0.10
N ALA A 187 -8.75 10.65 1.37
CA ALA A 187 -9.02 9.74 2.49
C ALA A 187 -10.53 9.51 2.74
N VAL A 188 -11.42 10.20 2.01
CA VAL A 188 -12.88 10.11 2.15
C VAL A 188 -13.50 9.13 1.16
#